data_0895e4d948a36955fdfbfbfafe306ab0
#
_entry.id   0895e4d948a36955fdfbfbfafe306ab0
#
_cell.length_a   1.000
_cell.length_b   1.000
_cell.length_c   1.000
_cell.angle_alpha   90.00
_cell.angle_beta   90.00
_cell.angle_gamma   90.00
#
_symmetry.space_group_name_H-M   'P 1'
#
loop_
_entity.id
_entity.type
_entity.pdbx_description
1 polymer ?
#
loop_
_entity_poly.entity_id
_entity_poly.type
_entity_poly.pdbx_seq_one_letter_code
_entity_poly.pdbx_strand_id
1 'polypeptide(L)'
;WENSRFAECPSFMKSGDKHLLTASVCKADSHRFSVMYGTFDGSKFTPEYTGEVDKGPDQYAGQVFLDIKGRTILISWIPGWNYAGYRKKDIGCMSVPREIKLTDGKITGYPVEEVRHLMKEDDPALIRTANGFSIKRDGRKSVVYKGKINDLKIIRDGYILEVFVNGGEEIYSVLL
;
A
#
# COMPACT_ATOMS: atom_id res chain seq x y z
N TRP A 1 16.71 0.17 -6.80
CA TRP A 1 16.57 0.46 -5.35
C TRP A 1 17.86 1.08 -4.79
N GLU A 2 18.26 2.16 -5.43
CA GLU A 2 19.42 2.92 -5.00
C GLU A 2 19.25 3.41 -3.55
N ASN A 3 20.35 3.38 -2.79
CA ASN A 3 20.39 3.76 -1.38
C ASN A 3 19.53 2.91 -0.41
N SER A 4 19.13 1.73 -0.81
CA SER A 4 18.51 0.77 0.13
C SER A 4 19.59 0.02 0.92
N ARG A 5 19.29 -0.27 2.19
CA ARG A 5 20.14 -1.18 2.99
C ARG A 5 19.97 -2.62 2.54
N PHE A 6 18.72 -3.00 2.29
CA PHE A 6 18.32 -4.30 1.76
C PHE A 6 16.93 -4.24 1.16
N ALA A 7 16.59 -5.25 0.38
CA ALA A 7 15.25 -5.52 -0.13
C ALA A 7 14.84 -6.94 0.24
N GLU A 8 13.60 -7.11 0.65
CA GLU A 8 13.06 -8.37 1.18
C GLU A 8 11.73 -8.71 0.50
N CYS A 9 11.28 -9.95 0.72
CA CYS A 9 9.99 -10.44 0.26
C CYS A 9 9.71 -10.15 -1.22
N PRO A 10 10.63 -10.49 -2.15
CA PRO A 10 10.39 -10.23 -3.55
C PRO A 10 9.29 -11.14 -4.08
N SER A 11 8.46 -10.59 -4.99
CA SER A 11 7.58 -11.38 -5.83
C SER A 11 7.86 -11.02 -7.30
N PHE A 12 7.90 -12.03 -8.17
CA PHE A 12 8.06 -11.84 -9.61
C PHE A 12 7.07 -12.71 -10.35
N MET A 13 6.23 -12.10 -11.17
CA MET A 13 5.17 -12.81 -11.86
C MET A 13 4.69 -12.08 -13.12
N LYS A 14 4.00 -12.81 -14.01
CA LYS A 14 3.27 -12.20 -15.12
C LYS A 14 1.97 -11.56 -14.60
N SER A 15 1.68 -10.34 -15.02
CA SER A 15 0.47 -9.60 -14.69
C SER A 15 -0.03 -8.88 -15.93
N GLY A 16 -1.07 -9.43 -16.56
CA GLY A 16 -1.53 -8.99 -17.87
C GLY A 16 -0.49 -9.25 -18.97
N ASP A 17 -0.18 -8.25 -19.75
CA ASP A 17 0.82 -8.26 -20.82
C ASP A 17 2.25 -7.94 -20.30
N LYS A 18 2.38 -7.56 -19.04
CA LYS A 18 3.66 -7.19 -18.42
C LYS A 18 4.09 -8.21 -17.37
N HIS A 19 5.30 -8.02 -16.86
CA HIS A 19 5.79 -8.67 -15.65
C HIS A 19 5.78 -7.67 -14.50
N LEU A 20 5.47 -8.18 -13.34
CA LEU A 20 5.43 -7.46 -12.07
C LEU A 20 6.56 -7.97 -11.19
N LEU A 21 7.41 -7.05 -10.74
CA LEU A 21 8.39 -7.26 -9.68
C LEU A 21 8.03 -6.39 -8.48
N THR A 22 7.95 -6.98 -7.33
CA THR A 22 7.73 -6.25 -6.07
C THR A 22 8.81 -6.58 -5.05
N ALA A 23 9.07 -5.67 -4.14
CA ALA A 23 9.89 -5.93 -2.96
C ALA A 23 9.62 -4.91 -1.85
N SER A 24 9.84 -5.36 -0.62
CA SER A 24 9.89 -4.50 0.54
C SER A 24 11.29 -3.93 0.67
N VAL A 25 11.41 -2.61 0.60
CA VAL A 25 12.69 -1.90 0.55
C VAL A 25 12.94 -1.18 1.87
N CYS A 26 14.00 -1.56 2.55
CA CYS A 26 14.46 -0.93 3.78
C CYS A 26 15.50 0.14 3.46
N LYS A 27 15.22 1.36 3.88
CA LYS A 27 16.15 2.50 3.85
C LYS A 27 16.55 2.87 5.28
N ALA A 28 17.43 3.84 5.43
CA ALA A 28 17.93 4.27 6.74
C ALA A 28 16.80 4.76 7.68
N ASP A 29 15.82 5.42 7.12
CA ASP A 29 14.75 6.17 7.82
C ASP A 29 13.34 5.75 7.41
N SER A 30 13.19 4.81 6.49
CA SER A 30 11.89 4.41 5.97
C SER A 30 11.87 2.96 5.46
N HIS A 31 10.68 2.37 5.51
CA HIS A 31 10.36 1.08 4.94
C HIS A 31 9.27 1.29 3.92
N ARG A 32 9.45 0.76 2.70
CA ARG A 32 8.55 0.97 1.58
C ARG A 32 8.30 -0.33 0.85
N PHE A 33 7.12 -0.47 0.29
CA PHE A 33 6.79 -1.54 -0.64
C PHE A 33 6.85 -1.00 -2.07
N SER A 34 7.86 -1.43 -2.80
CA SER A 34 8.10 -1.01 -4.18
C SER A 34 7.46 -1.97 -5.17
N VAL A 35 6.87 -1.41 -6.20
CA VAL A 35 6.21 -2.14 -7.29
C VAL A 35 6.77 -1.66 -8.62
N MET A 36 7.14 -2.59 -9.48
CA MET A 36 7.65 -2.32 -10.82
C MET A 36 6.90 -3.16 -11.84
N TYR A 37 6.36 -2.52 -12.87
CA TYR A 37 5.88 -3.20 -14.07
C TYR A 37 6.87 -3.01 -15.19
N GLY A 38 7.08 -4.05 -16.00
CA GLY A 38 8.03 -4.00 -17.08
C GLY A 38 8.01 -5.23 -17.97
N THR A 39 8.99 -5.34 -18.84
CA THR A 39 9.18 -6.48 -19.75
C THR A 39 10.24 -7.43 -19.21
N PHE A 40 10.08 -8.72 -19.51
CA PHE A 40 11.06 -9.78 -19.19
C PHE A 40 11.29 -10.62 -20.43
N ASP A 41 12.53 -10.71 -20.86
CA ASP A 41 12.94 -11.43 -22.07
C ASP A 41 13.37 -12.88 -21.83
N GLY A 42 13.17 -13.39 -20.60
CA GLY A 42 13.63 -14.71 -20.15
C GLY A 42 14.96 -14.68 -19.40
N SER A 43 15.68 -13.59 -19.46
CA SER A 43 16.98 -13.38 -18.78
C SER A 43 17.01 -12.10 -17.96
N LYS A 44 16.46 -11.02 -18.50
CA LYS A 44 16.53 -9.67 -17.91
C LYS A 44 15.14 -9.08 -17.76
N PHE A 45 14.88 -8.52 -16.58
CA PHE A 45 13.72 -7.66 -16.34
C PHE A 45 14.10 -6.20 -16.60
N THR A 46 13.30 -5.52 -17.43
CA THR A 46 13.45 -4.09 -17.72
C THR A 46 12.24 -3.36 -17.17
N PRO A 47 12.38 -2.60 -16.07
CA PRO A 47 11.28 -1.84 -15.50
C PRO A 47 10.90 -0.68 -16.43
N GLU A 48 9.60 -0.48 -16.61
CA GLU A 48 9.02 0.62 -17.37
C GLU A 48 8.26 1.58 -16.45
N TYR A 49 7.61 1.02 -15.43
CA TYR A 49 6.86 1.77 -14.43
C TYR A 49 7.30 1.35 -13.04
N THR A 50 7.61 2.31 -12.20
CA THR A 50 8.03 2.08 -10.81
C THR A 50 7.24 2.99 -9.89
N GLY A 51 6.78 2.45 -8.78
CA GLY A 51 6.01 3.22 -7.79
C GLY A 51 5.88 2.50 -6.47
N GLU A 52 5.18 3.15 -5.57
CA GLU A 52 4.73 2.62 -4.29
C GLU A 52 3.21 2.55 -4.33
N VAL A 53 2.64 1.37 -4.05
CA VAL A 53 1.18 1.20 -4.01
C VAL A 53 0.60 1.89 -2.78
N ASP A 54 1.33 1.87 -1.67
CA ASP A 54 0.90 2.44 -0.40
C ASP A 54 1.90 3.48 0.09
N LYS A 55 1.43 4.68 0.37
CA LYS A 55 2.21 5.80 0.88
C LYS A 55 2.10 5.96 2.40
N GLY A 56 1.32 5.10 3.03
CA GLY A 56 1.25 5.03 4.49
C GLY A 56 2.58 4.56 5.09
N PRO A 57 2.85 4.95 6.33
CA PRO A 57 4.12 4.63 6.97
C PRO A 57 4.22 3.18 7.47
N ASP A 58 3.11 2.44 7.49
CA ASP A 58 3.03 1.19 8.24
C ASP A 58 2.82 -0.05 7.37
N GLN A 59 2.77 0.07 6.04
CA GLN A 59 2.73 -1.08 5.14
C GLN A 59 4.12 -1.66 4.91
N TYR A 60 4.27 -2.99 5.01
CA TYR A 60 5.51 -3.70 4.73
C TYR A 60 5.27 -5.16 4.30
N ALA A 61 6.34 -5.85 3.88
CA ALA A 61 6.37 -7.28 3.57
C ALA A 61 5.21 -7.75 2.65
N GLY A 62 4.86 -6.92 1.66
CA GLY A 62 3.79 -7.25 0.72
C GLY A 62 4.12 -8.48 -0.13
N GLN A 63 3.11 -9.30 -0.38
CA GLN A 63 3.18 -10.44 -1.30
C GLN A 63 2.07 -10.32 -2.34
N VAL A 64 2.40 -10.66 -3.58
CA VAL A 64 1.45 -10.65 -4.68
C VAL A 64 1.24 -12.03 -5.26
N PHE A 65 0.02 -12.31 -5.69
CA PHE A 65 -0.36 -13.57 -6.34
C PHE A 65 -1.52 -13.34 -7.32
N LEU A 66 -1.72 -14.28 -8.24
CA LEU A 66 -2.93 -14.32 -9.07
C LEU A 66 -4.01 -15.14 -8.34
N ASP A 67 -5.20 -14.57 -8.27
CA ASP A 67 -6.35 -15.33 -7.82
C ASP A 67 -6.98 -16.16 -8.95
N ILE A 68 -8.02 -16.93 -8.62
CA ILE A 68 -8.74 -17.75 -9.60
C ILE A 68 -9.46 -16.96 -10.69
N LYS A 69 -9.67 -15.66 -10.49
CA LYS A 69 -10.24 -14.72 -11.47
C LYS A 69 -9.17 -14.05 -12.33
N GLY A 70 -7.89 -14.38 -12.13
CA GLY A 70 -6.75 -13.76 -12.82
C GLY A 70 -6.41 -12.35 -12.34
N ARG A 71 -6.94 -11.91 -11.19
CA ARG A 71 -6.61 -10.62 -10.59
C ARG A 71 -5.25 -10.70 -9.90
N THR A 72 -4.44 -9.67 -10.02
CA THR A 72 -3.19 -9.53 -9.25
C THR A 72 -3.52 -8.97 -7.86
N ILE A 73 -3.44 -9.81 -6.86
CA ILE A 73 -3.81 -9.49 -5.48
C ILE A 73 -2.56 -9.23 -4.66
N LEU A 74 -2.57 -8.13 -3.92
CA LEU A 74 -1.58 -7.76 -2.92
C LEU A 74 -2.18 -7.95 -1.53
N ILE A 75 -1.45 -8.63 -0.66
CA ILE A 75 -1.66 -8.62 0.79
C ILE A 75 -0.35 -8.20 1.44
N SER A 76 -0.41 -7.30 2.40
CA SER A 76 0.76 -6.76 3.09
C SER A 76 0.63 -6.92 4.58
N TRP A 77 1.76 -6.99 5.25
CA TRP A 77 1.81 -6.90 6.69
C TRP A 77 1.80 -5.43 7.13
N ILE A 78 1.02 -5.13 8.15
CA ILE A 78 1.02 -3.84 8.82
C ILE A 78 1.65 -4.06 10.20
N PRO A 79 2.95 -3.79 10.33
CA PRO A 79 3.72 -4.15 11.51
C PRO A 79 3.48 -3.21 12.68
N GLY A 80 3.44 -3.79 13.86
CA GLY A 80 3.56 -3.05 15.12
C GLY A 80 5.01 -2.93 15.56
N TRP A 81 5.96 -2.62 14.67
CA TRP A 81 7.38 -2.59 15.02
C TRP A 81 7.80 -1.34 15.80
N ASN A 82 8.87 -1.48 16.58
CA ASN A 82 9.43 -0.37 17.36
C ASN A 82 9.85 0.83 16.49
N TYR A 83 10.30 0.59 15.26
CA TYR A 83 10.68 1.67 14.36
C TYR A 83 9.47 2.51 13.88
N ALA A 84 8.30 1.92 13.86
CA ALA A 84 7.05 2.65 13.62
C ALA A 84 6.59 3.46 14.84
N GLY A 85 7.31 3.38 15.97
CA GLY A 85 6.97 4.03 17.22
C GLY A 85 5.79 3.39 17.95
N TYR A 86 5.38 2.20 17.53
CA TYR A 86 4.23 1.51 18.06
C TYR A 86 4.64 0.59 19.21
N ARG A 87 4.02 0.75 20.38
CA ARG A 87 4.40 0.06 21.62
C ARG A 87 3.31 -0.82 22.22
N LYS A 88 2.15 -0.94 21.58
CA LYS A 88 1.11 -1.85 22.06
C LYS A 88 1.50 -3.28 21.71
N LYS A 89 1.42 -4.16 22.70
CA LYS A 89 1.63 -5.60 22.48
C LYS A 89 0.61 -6.14 21.49
N ASP A 90 1.03 -7.12 20.70
CA ASP A 90 0.17 -7.96 19.87
C ASP A 90 -0.52 -7.26 18.70
N ILE A 91 0.14 -6.27 18.11
CA ILE A 91 -0.36 -5.65 16.89
C ILE A 91 0.60 -5.90 15.76
N GLY A 92 0.19 -6.71 14.93
CA GLY A 92 0.58 -6.91 13.55
C GLY A 92 -0.61 -7.57 12.92
N CYS A 93 -1.09 -7.00 11.83
CA CYS A 93 -2.15 -7.61 11.05
C CYS A 93 -1.84 -7.56 9.57
N MET A 94 -2.64 -8.22 8.80
CA MET A 94 -2.58 -8.13 7.34
C MET A 94 -3.47 -6.97 6.87
N SER A 95 -3.04 -6.32 5.79
CA SER A 95 -3.91 -5.38 5.08
C SER A 95 -5.11 -6.11 4.50
N VAL A 96 -6.16 -5.38 4.14
CA VAL A 96 -7.19 -5.97 3.28
C VAL A 96 -6.58 -6.38 1.93
N PRO A 97 -7.08 -7.46 1.31
CA PRO A 97 -6.63 -7.84 -0.03
C PRO A 97 -6.98 -6.73 -1.03
N ARG A 98 -5.99 -6.33 -1.82
CA ARG A 98 -6.10 -5.28 -2.83
C ARG A 98 -5.77 -5.82 -4.20
N GLU A 99 -6.61 -5.55 -5.18
CA GLU A 99 -6.25 -5.74 -6.58
C GLU A 99 -5.33 -4.59 -7.00
N ILE A 100 -4.11 -4.92 -7.48
CA ILE A 100 -3.18 -3.93 -8.02
C ILE A 100 -3.18 -3.99 -9.54
N LYS A 101 -3.17 -2.81 -10.16
CA LYS A 101 -3.22 -2.65 -11.62
C LYS A 101 -2.24 -1.58 -12.08
N LEU A 102 -1.79 -1.73 -13.31
CA LEU A 102 -1.19 -0.65 -14.08
C LEU A 102 -2.25 -0.14 -15.06
N THR A 103 -2.71 1.09 -14.87
CA THR A 103 -3.73 1.74 -15.71
C THR A 103 -3.23 3.12 -16.09
N ASP A 104 -3.15 3.39 -17.39
CA ASP A 104 -2.70 4.69 -17.94
C ASP A 104 -1.35 5.15 -17.36
N GLY A 105 -0.42 4.21 -17.18
CA GLY A 105 0.91 4.47 -16.63
C GLY A 105 0.95 4.71 -15.12
N LYS A 106 -0.16 4.55 -14.42
CA LYS A 106 -0.26 4.63 -12.96
C LYS A 106 -0.47 3.26 -12.34
N ILE A 107 0.22 3.01 -11.25
CA ILE A 107 0.00 1.83 -10.43
C ILE A 107 -1.07 2.18 -9.39
N THR A 108 -2.18 1.46 -9.42
CA THR A 108 -3.29 1.63 -8.49
C THR A 108 -3.46 0.38 -7.64
N GLY A 109 -4.03 0.51 -6.46
CA GLY A 109 -4.41 -0.61 -5.61
C GLY A 109 -5.75 -0.34 -4.93
N TYR A 110 -6.71 -1.25 -5.10
CA TYR A 110 -8.04 -1.03 -4.54
C TYR A 110 -8.56 -2.32 -3.89
N PRO A 111 -9.31 -2.25 -2.78
CA PRO A 111 -9.85 -3.43 -2.12
C PRO A 111 -10.62 -4.30 -3.08
N VAL A 112 -10.42 -5.61 -3.00
CA VAL A 112 -11.18 -6.57 -3.78
C VAL A 112 -12.67 -6.45 -3.47
N GLU A 113 -13.53 -6.79 -4.44
CA GLU A 113 -14.98 -6.62 -4.33
C GLU A 113 -15.54 -7.27 -3.04
N GLU A 114 -14.98 -8.40 -2.67
CA GLU A 114 -15.39 -9.22 -1.54
C GLU A 114 -15.33 -8.50 -0.19
N VAL A 115 -14.50 -7.45 -0.05
CA VAL A 115 -14.35 -6.67 1.19
C VAL A 115 -14.86 -5.22 1.10
N ARG A 116 -15.39 -4.80 -0.05
CA ARG A 116 -15.85 -3.41 -0.25
C ARG A 116 -17.04 -3.03 0.62
N HIS A 117 -17.80 -4.00 1.10
CA HIS A 117 -18.90 -3.76 2.04
C HIS A 117 -18.42 -3.21 3.41
N LEU A 118 -17.10 -3.32 3.71
CA LEU A 118 -16.49 -2.76 4.92
C LEU A 118 -16.13 -1.28 4.77
N MET A 119 -16.17 -0.73 3.56
CA MET A 119 -15.76 0.64 3.27
C MET A 119 -16.72 1.66 3.87
N LYS A 120 -16.14 2.72 4.42
CA LYS A 120 -16.82 3.92 4.92
C LYS A 120 -16.24 5.15 4.23
N GLU A 121 -16.91 6.28 4.38
CA GLU A 121 -16.47 7.58 3.84
C GLU A 121 -15.87 8.50 4.91
N ASP A 122 -16.03 8.13 6.17
CA ASP A 122 -15.53 8.86 7.32
C ASP A 122 -14.93 7.94 8.38
N ASP A 123 -13.97 8.48 9.14
CA ASP A 123 -13.42 7.89 10.35
C ASP A 123 -12.98 9.01 11.32
N PRO A 124 -13.21 8.88 12.65
CA PRO A 124 -12.84 9.90 13.62
C PRO A 124 -11.34 10.25 13.66
N ALA A 125 -10.47 9.36 13.21
CA ALA A 125 -9.02 9.61 13.14
C ALA A 125 -8.62 10.42 11.90
N LEU A 126 -9.51 10.53 10.89
CA LEU A 126 -9.26 11.25 9.66
C LEU A 126 -9.95 12.63 9.70
N ILE A 127 -9.16 13.69 9.62
CA ILE A 127 -9.63 15.08 9.59
C ILE A 127 -9.49 15.60 8.16
N ARG A 128 -10.61 15.90 7.51
CA ARG A 128 -10.61 16.55 6.20
C ARG A 128 -10.08 17.98 6.30
N THR A 129 -9.32 18.41 5.31
CA THR A 129 -8.80 19.77 5.17
C THR A 129 -9.25 20.37 3.84
N ALA A 130 -9.04 21.64 3.62
CA ALA A 130 -9.40 22.30 2.35
C ALA A 130 -8.72 21.62 1.13
N ASN A 131 -7.51 21.05 1.31
CA ASN A 131 -6.70 20.51 0.24
C ASN A 131 -6.26 19.06 0.52
N GLY A 132 -7.12 18.23 1.16
CA GLY A 132 -6.77 16.85 1.46
C GLY A 132 -7.28 16.37 2.81
N PHE A 133 -6.45 15.64 3.56
CA PHE A 133 -6.76 15.18 4.91
C PHE A 133 -5.51 15.03 5.78
N SER A 134 -5.74 14.90 7.08
CA SER A 134 -4.74 14.49 8.07
C SER A 134 -5.27 13.33 8.90
N ILE A 135 -4.45 12.32 9.15
CA ILE A 135 -4.77 11.19 10.04
C ILE A 135 -3.98 11.38 11.32
N LYS A 136 -4.71 11.51 12.43
CA LYS A 136 -4.10 11.58 13.77
C LYS A 136 -3.60 10.19 14.18
N ARG A 137 -2.43 10.18 14.81
CA ARG A 137 -1.80 8.97 15.33
C ARG A 137 -1.37 9.21 16.79
N ASP A 138 -1.65 8.26 17.65
CA ASP A 138 -1.31 8.39 19.06
C ASP A 138 0.22 8.40 19.29
N GLY A 139 0.74 9.49 19.84
CA GLY A 139 2.18 9.66 20.13
C GLY A 139 3.10 9.68 18.92
N ARG A 140 2.58 9.84 17.68
CA ARG A 140 3.33 9.80 16.43
C ARG A 140 2.98 10.94 15.49
N LYS A 141 3.87 11.16 14.50
CA LYS A 141 3.61 12.14 13.45
C LYS A 141 2.35 11.76 12.67
N SER A 142 1.44 12.72 12.51
CA SER A 142 0.26 12.57 11.66
C SER A 142 0.65 12.25 10.21
N VAL A 143 -0.18 11.46 9.54
CA VAL A 143 -0.09 11.26 8.10
C VAL A 143 -0.92 12.35 7.41
N VAL A 144 -0.35 13.00 6.41
CA VAL A 144 -1.00 14.11 5.69
C VAL A 144 -1.03 13.81 4.21
N TYR A 145 -2.20 13.86 3.63
CA TYR A 145 -2.41 13.89 2.19
C TYR A 145 -2.74 15.32 1.75
N LYS A 146 -2.10 15.75 0.65
CA LYS A 146 -2.41 17.02 -0.02
C LYS A 146 -2.71 16.75 -1.48
N GLY A 147 -3.94 16.93 -1.86
CA GLY A 147 -4.40 16.68 -3.23
C GLY A 147 -5.91 16.74 -3.34
N LYS A 148 -6.40 16.74 -4.58
CA LYS A 148 -7.84 16.71 -4.86
C LYS A 148 -8.42 15.35 -4.50
N ILE A 149 -9.49 15.33 -3.75
CA ILE A 149 -10.25 14.14 -3.39
C ILE A 149 -11.56 14.15 -4.18
N ASN A 150 -11.68 13.25 -5.15
CA ASN A 150 -12.92 13.01 -5.87
C ASN A 150 -13.69 11.85 -5.24
N ASP A 151 -12.97 10.87 -4.70
CA ASP A 151 -13.51 9.72 -3.97
C ASP A 151 -12.57 9.39 -2.79
N LEU A 152 -13.15 9.05 -1.66
CA LEU A 152 -12.44 8.63 -0.45
C LEU A 152 -13.16 7.46 0.17
N LYS A 153 -12.44 6.34 0.33
CA LYS A 153 -12.93 5.16 1.02
C LYS A 153 -11.98 4.76 2.12
N ILE A 154 -12.52 4.28 3.22
CA ILE A 154 -11.77 3.96 4.43
C ILE A 154 -12.23 2.59 4.93
N ILE A 155 -11.28 1.76 5.29
CA ILE A 155 -11.52 0.53 6.06
C ILE A 155 -10.80 0.68 7.39
N ARG A 156 -11.50 0.42 8.48
CA ARG A 156 -10.93 0.41 9.81
C ARG A 156 -11.06 -0.96 10.46
N ASP A 157 -9.94 -1.46 10.97
CA ASP A 157 -9.89 -2.63 11.82
C ASP A 157 -9.12 -2.29 13.10
N GLY A 158 -9.86 -2.09 14.19
CA GLY A 158 -9.30 -1.70 15.48
C GLY A 158 -8.41 -0.44 15.39
N TYR A 159 -7.10 -0.62 15.52
CA TYR A 159 -6.10 0.45 15.42
C TYR A 159 -5.56 0.69 14.02
N ILE A 160 -6.02 -0.05 13.03
CA ILE A 160 -5.56 0.07 11.65
C ILE A 160 -6.56 0.85 10.84
N LEU A 161 -6.05 1.78 10.07
CA LEU A 161 -6.80 2.56 9.12
C LEU A 161 -6.18 2.40 7.73
N GLU A 162 -6.96 1.90 6.79
CA GLU A 162 -6.59 1.84 5.38
C GLU A 162 -7.44 2.84 4.60
N VAL A 163 -6.79 3.82 3.99
CA VAL A 163 -7.44 4.93 3.28
C VAL A 163 -7.13 4.83 1.79
N PHE A 164 -8.17 4.86 0.97
CA PHE A 164 -8.12 4.74 -0.48
C PHE A 164 -8.67 6.02 -1.10
N VAL A 165 -7.83 6.72 -1.86
CA VAL A 165 -8.18 8.00 -2.50
C VAL A 165 -8.30 7.77 -3.99
N ASN A 166 -9.34 8.35 -4.60
CA ASN A 166 -9.55 8.37 -6.04
C ASN A 166 -9.46 6.98 -6.68
N GLY A 167 -10.21 5.99 -6.13
CA GLY A 167 -10.19 4.63 -6.63
C GLY A 167 -8.87 3.88 -6.42
N GLY A 168 -8.06 4.30 -5.43
CA GLY A 168 -6.79 3.66 -5.09
C GLY A 168 -5.57 4.18 -5.86
N GLU A 169 -5.66 5.38 -6.45
CA GLU A 169 -4.47 6.09 -6.97
C GLU A 169 -3.49 6.45 -5.84
N GLU A 170 -4.03 6.70 -4.63
CA GLU A 170 -3.27 6.95 -3.42
C GLU A 170 -3.83 6.08 -2.29
N ILE A 171 -2.95 5.40 -1.58
CA ILE A 171 -3.34 4.53 -0.46
C ILE A 171 -2.48 4.86 0.75
N TYR A 172 -3.08 4.78 1.91
CA TYR A 172 -2.41 4.99 3.19
C TYR A 172 -2.81 3.93 4.20
N SER A 173 -1.90 3.00 4.50
CA SER A 173 -2.05 2.09 5.64
C SER A 173 -1.39 2.68 6.86
N VAL A 174 -2.16 2.83 7.92
CA VAL A 174 -1.77 3.61 9.09
C VAL A 174 -2.16 2.88 10.38
N LEU A 175 -1.21 2.74 11.29
CA LEU A 175 -1.47 2.42 12.70
C LEU A 175 -1.78 3.72 13.44
N LEU A 176 -2.92 3.74 14.14
CA LEU A 176 -3.43 4.90 14.88
C LEU A 176 -2.85 5.01 16.30
#